data_5980c20e9f1839028e3f7d757b11d5b4
#
_entry.id   5980c20e9f1839028e3f7d757b11d5b4
#
_cell.length_a   1.000
_cell.length_b   1.000
_cell.length_c   1.000
_cell.angle_alpha   90.00
_cell.angle_beta   90.00
_cell.angle_gamma   90.00
#
_symmetry.space_group_name_H-M   'P 1'
#
loop_
_entity.id
_entity.type
_entity.pdbx_description
1 polymer ?
#
loop_
_entity_poly.entity_id
_entity_poly.type
_entity_poly.pdbx_seq_one_letter_code
_entity_poly.pdbx_strand_id
1 'polypeptide(L)'
;MTTALIIARDESGMFLGSYCNSDGYPSYVGRVLERRYNTNESVAALMALGDLSALGDHFADIPGGERNRHGERYDTTIAYCRDRREPFRRAFVSDTLVGCPFGNYDYAYLYTDGKWLCRVGRSGGKFVPVEEAVEIYERRR
;
A
#
# COMPACT_ATOMS: atom_id res chain seq x y z
N MET A 1 -12.93 -1.28 9.39
CA MET A 1 -12.12 -1.37 8.17
C MET A 1 -10.75 -0.75 8.42
N THR A 2 -9.70 -1.40 7.99
CA THR A 2 -8.33 -0.93 8.22
C THR A 2 -7.74 -0.39 6.92
N THR A 3 -7.40 0.89 6.91
CA THR A 3 -6.91 1.57 5.73
C THR A 3 -5.39 1.73 5.76
N ALA A 4 -4.80 1.91 4.60
CA ALA A 4 -3.37 2.17 4.48
C ALA A 4 -3.08 3.19 3.39
N LEU A 5 -1.94 3.88 3.52
CA LEU A 5 -1.35 4.70 2.48
C LEU A 5 -0.04 4.04 2.08
N ILE A 6 0.10 3.69 0.82
CA ILE A 6 1.29 3.01 0.28
C ILE A 6 2.09 4.04 -0.52
N ILE A 7 3.34 4.27 -0.15
CA ILE A 7 4.15 5.37 -0.68
C ILE A 7 5.45 4.85 -1.28
N ALA A 8 5.80 5.35 -2.46
CA ALA A 8 7.09 5.11 -3.08
C ALA A 8 7.46 6.29 -3.97
N ARG A 9 8.76 6.48 -4.24
CA ARG A 9 9.22 7.49 -5.19
C ARG A 9 9.16 6.95 -6.61
N ASP A 10 8.83 7.84 -7.56
CA ASP A 10 8.98 7.55 -8.97
C ASP A 10 10.40 7.91 -9.45
N GLU A 11 10.65 7.73 -10.75
CA GLU A 11 11.96 8.00 -11.34
C GLU A 11 12.37 9.47 -11.26
N SER A 12 11.41 10.38 -11.18
CA SER A 12 11.67 11.81 -11.07
C SER A 12 11.94 12.27 -9.65
N GLY A 13 11.81 11.37 -8.66
CA GLY A 13 12.00 11.69 -7.26
C GLY A 13 10.73 12.13 -6.53
N MET A 14 9.58 12.09 -7.22
CA MET A 14 8.30 12.42 -6.60
C MET A 14 7.81 11.26 -5.74
N PHE A 15 7.33 11.57 -4.55
CA PHE A 15 6.61 10.58 -3.73
C PHE A 15 5.20 10.43 -4.27
N LEU A 16 4.81 9.18 -4.52
CA LEU A 16 3.47 8.81 -4.94
C LEU A 16 2.84 8.01 -3.82
N GLY A 17 1.62 8.37 -3.43
CA GLY A 17 0.89 7.64 -2.40
C GLY A 17 -0.41 7.08 -2.94
N SER A 18 -0.62 5.79 -2.77
CA SER A 18 -1.85 5.10 -3.13
C SER A 18 -2.63 4.73 -1.88
N TYR A 19 -3.90 5.11 -1.83
CA TYR A 19 -4.82 4.66 -0.79
C TYR A 19 -5.10 3.16 -0.99
N CYS A 20 -5.15 2.42 0.11
CA CYS A 20 -5.61 1.03 0.12
C CYS A 20 -6.75 0.91 1.12
N ASN A 21 -7.93 0.54 0.64
CA ASN A 21 -9.15 0.59 1.43
C ASN A 21 -9.30 -0.57 2.42
N SER A 22 -8.73 -1.73 2.12
CA SER A 22 -9.01 -2.95 2.86
C SER A 22 -7.77 -3.60 3.44
N ASP A 23 -7.90 -4.09 4.67
CA ASP A 23 -6.92 -4.95 5.33
C ASP A 23 -5.50 -4.37 5.38
N GLY A 24 -5.41 -3.07 5.64
CA GLY A 24 -4.15 -2.33 5.61
C GLY A 24 -3.18 -2.65 6.74
N TYR A 25 -3.50 -3.55 7.64
CA TYR A 25 -2.66 -3.86 8.80
C TYR A 25 -1.36 -4.59 8.40
N PRO A 26 -0.31 -4.46 9.23
CA PRO A 26 1.03 -4.93 8.84
C PRO A 26 1.13 -6.42 8.57
N SER A 27 0.35 -7.26 9.26
CA SER A 27 0.42 -8.70 9.08
C SER A 27 -0.23 -9.15 7.76
N TYR A 28 -0.95 -8.28 7.06
CA TYR A 28 -1.42 -8.57 5.71
C TYR A 28 -0.73 -7.67 4.67
N VAL A 29 -1.09 -6.38 4.59
CA VAL A 29 -0.52 -5.50 3.55
C VAL A 29 1.00 -5.43 3.66
N GLY A 30 1.54 -5.28 4.87
CA GLY A 30 2.98 -5.23 5.05
C GLY A 30 3.69 -6.47 4.54
N ARG A 31 3.16 -7.65 4.85
CA ARG A 31 3.73 -8.91 4.40
C ARG A 31 3.62 -9.11 2.90
N VAL A 32 2.49 -8.72 2.31
CA VAL A 32 2.31 -8.81 0.86
C VAL A 32 3.29 -7.89 0.14
N LEU A 33 3.46 -6.66 0.63
CA LEU A 33 4.43 -5.73 0.05
C LEU A 33 5.85 -6.31 0.07
N GLU A 34 6.26 -6.86 1.20
CA GLU A 34 7.60 -7.47 1.31
C GLU A 34 7.76 -8.68 0.40
N ARG A 35 6.73 -9.49 0.28
CA ARG A 35 6.80 -10.74 -0.47
C ARG A 35 6.68 -10.55 -1.98
N ARG A 36 5.82 -9.63 -2.41
CA ARG A 36 5.46 -9.49 -3.83
C ARG A 36 5.97 -8.22 -4.50
N TYR A 37 6.27 -7.19 -3.73
CA TYR A 37 6.63 -5.89 -4.27
C TYR A 37 7.98 -5.45 -3.71
N ASN A 38 9.00 -6.28 -3.95
CA ASN A 38 10.34 -6.07 -3.39
C ASN A 38 11.39 -5.69 -4.43
N THR A 39 10.97 -5.30 -5.63
CA THR A 39 11.86 -4.77 -6.67
C THR A 39 11.35 -3.41 -7.13
N ASN A 40 12.25 -2.59 -7.68
CA ASN A 40 11.85 -1.28 -8.21
C ASN A 40 10.76 -1.41 -9.28
N GLU A 41 10.86 -2.41 -10.14
CA GLU A 41 9.90 -2.65 -11.21
C GLU A 41 8.52 -3.04 -10.65
N SER A 42 8.48 -3.93 -9.67
CA SER A 42 7.20 -4.36 -9.08
C SER A 42 6.55 -3.22 -8.30
N VAL A 43 7.33 -2.41 -7.60
CA VAL A 43 6.82 -1.23 -6.89
C VAL A 43 6.27 -0.20 -7.88
N ALA A 44 7.00 0.07 -8.97
CA ALA A 44 6.53 1.01 -9.98
C ALA A 44 5.22 0.55 -10.62
N ALA A 45 5.09 -0.74 -10.91
CA ALA A 45 3.85 -1.30 -11.46
C ALA A 45 2.68 -1.14 -10.48
N LEU A 46 2.92 -1.37 -9.20
CA LEU A 46 1.90 -1.17 -8.17
C LEU A 46 1.47 0.30 -8.09
N MET A 47 2.44 1.21 -8.00
CA MET A 47 2.15 2.63 -7.87
C MET A 47 1.44 3.20 -9.09
N ALA A 48 1.67 2.64 -10.28
CA ALA A 48 1.01 3.08 -11.50
C ALA A 48 -0.51 2.84 -11.48
N LEU A 49 -0.99 1.97 -10.61
CA LEU A 49 -2.43 1.69 -10.50
C LEU A 49 -3.22 2.79 -9.79
N GLY A 50 -2.56 3.66 -9.04
CA GLY A 50 -3.24 4.66 -8.21
C GLY A 50 -3.90 4.02 -7.00
N ASP A 51 -5.05 4.56 -6.58
CA ASP A 51 -5.73 4.09 -5.38
C ASP A 51 -6.28 2.67 -5.56
N LEU A 52 -6.26 1.91 -4.47
CA LEU A 52 -6.59 0.49 -4.45
C LEU A 52 -7.80 0.22 -3.55
N SER A 53 -8.68 -0.65 -4.00
CA SER A 53 -9.70 -1.23 -3.15
C SER A 53 -9.10 -2.27 -2.22
N ALA A 54 -8.19 -3.08 -2.75
CA ALA A 54 -7.50 -4.12 -1.98
C ALA A 54 -6.16 -4.45 -2.62
N LEU A 55 -5.20 -4.83 -1.80
CA LEU A 55 -3.92 -5.35 -2.26
C LEU A 55 -3.98 -6.87 -2.26
N GLY A 56 -3.65 -7.49 -3.38
CA GLY A 56 -3.67 -8.95 -3.53
C GLY A 56 -2.28 -9.56 -3.47
N ASP A 57 -2.25 -10.88 -3.36
CA ASP A 57 -1.02 -11.66 -3.24
C ASP A 57 -0.40 -12.02 -4.60
N HIS A 58 -0.99 -11.58 -5.71
CA HIS A 58 -0.42 -11.66 -7.05
C HIS A 58 0.12 -10.31 -7.46
N PHE A 59 1.01 -10.31 -8.45
CA PHE A 59 1.61 -9.07 -8.94
C PHE A 59 0.55 -8.13 -9.54
N ALA A 60 0.85 -6.85 -9.47
CA ALA A 60 -0.09 -5.80 -9.88
C ALA A 60 -0.45 -5.84 -11.37
N ASP A 61 0.37 -6.46 -12.21
CA ASP A 61 0.08 -6.59 -13.64
C ASP A 61 -1.03 -7.59 -13.95
N ILE A 62 -1.46 -8.39 -12.96
CA ILE A 62 -2.55 -9.35 -13.13
C ILE A 62 -3.87 -8.64 -12.82
N PRO A 63 -4.79 -8.51 -13.81
CA PRO A 63 -6.09 -7.88 -13.56
C PRO A 63 -6.85 -8.58 -12.45
N GLY A 64 -7.37 -7.79 -11.51
CA GLY A 64 -7.92 -8.32 -10.26
C GLY A 64 -9.43 -8.49 -10.23
N GLY A 65 -10.16 -7.66 -10.99
CA GLY A 65 -11.60 -7.53 -10.81
C GLY A 65 -12.39 -8.83 -10.89
N GLU A 66 -12.08 -9.69 -11.83
CA GLU A 66 -12.81 -10.93 -12.01
C GLU A 66 -12.42 -12.03 -11.02
N ARG A 67 -11.19 -11.99 -10.54
CA ARG A 67 -10.64 -13.05 -9.69
C ARG A 67 -10.90 -12.83 -8.22
N ASN A 68 -11.22 -11.61 -7.82
CA ASN A 68 -11.42 -11.26 -6.41
C ASN A 68 -12.90 -11.22 -6.06
N ARG A 69 -13.59 -12.32 -6.30
CA ARG A 69 -15.00 -12.46 -5.96
C ARG A 69 -15.24 -13.78 -5.25
N HIS A 70 -16.34 -13.87 -4.52
CA HIS A 70 -16.75 -15.12 -3.86
C HIS A 70 -15.70 -15.76 -2.96
N GLY A 71 -14.94 -14.94 -2.23
CA GLY A 71 -13.95 -15.45 -1.30
C GLY A 71 -12.53 -15.53 -1.83
N GLU A 72 -12.31 -15.26 -3.12
CA GLU A 72 -10.97 -15.18 -3.71
C GLU A 72 -10.33 -13.81 -3.49
N ARG A 73 -10.70 -13.17 -2.44
CA ARG A 73 -10.49 -11.74 -2.23
C ARG A 73 -9.04 -11.29 -2.07
N TYR A 74 -8.10 -12.17 -1.84
CA TYR A 74 -6.70 -11.79 -1.70
C TYR A 74 -5.81 -12.34 -2.79
N ASP A 75 -6.39 -12.90 -3.83
CA ASP A 75 -5.61 -13.44 -4.93
C ASP A 75 -4.97 -12.36 -5.77
N THR A 76 -5.73 -11.32 -6.12
CA THR A 76 -5.23 -10.26 -7.00
C THR A 76 -5.50 -8.89 -6.40
N THR A 77 -4.67 -7.91 -6.81
CA THR A 77 -4.88 -6.51 -6.44
C THR A 77 -6.06 -5.95 -7.21
N ILE A 78 -6.92 -5.21 -6.53
CA ILE A 78 -8.05 -4.51 -7.14
C ILE A 78 -7.79 -3.02 -7.11
N ALA A 79 -7.57 -2.43 -8.28
CA ALA A 79 -7.42 -0.98 -8.43
C ALA A 79 -8.74 -0.37 -8.87
N TYR A 80 -9.12 0.75 -8.27
CA TYR A 80 -10.38 1.41 -8.63
C TYR A 80 -10.42 1.78 -10.11
N CYS A 81 -9.35 2.31 -10.66
CA CYS A 81 -9.30 2.73 -12.06
C CYS A 81 -9.27 1.54 -13.01
N ARG A 82 -8.26 0.68 -12.87
CA ARG A 82 -8.05 -0.43 -13.81
C ARG A 82 -9.18 -1.46 -13.77
N ASP A 83 -9.61 -1.82 -12.57
CA ASP A 83 -10.49 -3.00 -12.38
C ASP A 83 -11.96 -2.63 -12.18
N ARG A 84 -12.25 -1.41 -11.74
CA ARG A 84 -13.63 -0.95 -11.52
C ARG A 84 -14.03 0.19 -12.43
N ARG A 85 -13.16 0.58 -13.36
CA ARG A 85 -13.42 1.62 -14.35
C ARG A 85 -13.80 2.98 -13.75
N GLU A 86 -13.26 3.26 -12.57
CA GLU A 86 -13.44 4.56 -11.94
C GLU A 86 -12.35 5.53 -12.43
N PRO A 87 -12.54 6.84 -12.27
CA PRO A 87 -11.50 7.80 -12.63
C PRO A 87 -10.20 7.51 -11.84
N PHE A 88 -9.06 7.71 -12.50
CA PHE A 88 -7.77 7.55 -11.85
C PHE A 88 -7.64 8.54 -10.70
N ARG A 89 -7.25 8.05 -9.53
CA ARG A 89 -6.99 8.85 -8.34
C ARG A 89 -5.73 8.39 -7.66
N ARG A 90 -5.08 9.33 -7.00
CA ARG A 90 -3.90 9.09 -6.22
C ARG A 90 -4.00 9.92 -4.95
N ALA A 91 -3.82 9.28 -3.80
CA ALA A 91 -4.03 9.93 -2.51
C ALA A 91 -3.00 11.00 -2.19
N PHE A 92 -1.79 10.88 -2.74
CA PHE A 92 -0.71 11.82 -2.43
C PHE A 92 0.30 11.86 -3.57
N VAL A 93 0.75 13.08 -3.91
CA VAL A 93 1.85 13.31 -4.85
C VAL A 93 2.60 14.54 -4.35
N SER A 94 3.91 14.40 -4.09
CA SER A 94 4.73 15.54 -3.67
C SER A 94 6.21 15.19 -3.81
N ASP A 95 7.05 16.22 -3.91
CA ASP A 95 8.50 16.05 -3.90
C ASP A 95 9.05 15.79 -2.49
N THR A 96 8.23 15.90 -1.46
CA THR A 96 8.60 15.70 -0.07
C THR A 96 7.46 15.03 0.68
N LEU A 97 7.76 14.40 1.82
CA LEU A 97 6.76 13.83 2.72
C LEU A 97 6.16 14.87 3.68
N VAL A 98 6.68 16.09 3.69
CA VAL A 98 6.11 17.17 4.52
C VAL A 98 4.68 17.41 4.07
N GLY A 99 3.74 17.42 5.02
CA GLY A 99 2.32 17.60 4.73
C GLY A 99 1.59 16.35 4.27
N CYS A 100 2.28 15.20 4.20
CA CYS A 100 1.62 13.95 3.88
C CYS A 100 0.54 13.64 4.94
N PRO A 101 -0.70 13.31 4.53
CA PRO A 101 -1.80 13.15 5.48
C PRO A 101 -1.80 11.79 6.18
N PHE A 102 -0.71 11.45 6.86
CA PHE A 102 -0.57 10.16 7.54
C PHE A 102 -1.71 9.91 8.53
N GLY A 103 -2.19 10.95 9.21
CA GLY A 103 -3.25 10.81 10.20
C GLY A 103 -4.60 10.37 9.65
N ASN A 104 -4.79 10.39 8.34
CA ASN A 104 -6.03 9.95 7.70
C ASN A 104 -6.09 8.44 7.50
N TYR A 105 -4.99 7.73 7.79
CA TYR A 105 -4.88 6.29 7.52
C TYR A 105 -4.46 5.56 8.79
N ASP A 106 -4.89 4.32 8.92
CA ASP A 106 -4.51 3.49 10.07
C ASP A 106 -3.04 3.11 10.02
N TYR A 107 -2.50 2.90 8.82
CA TYR A 107 -1.10 2.56 8.59
C TYR A 107 -0.58 3.29 7.36
N ALA A 108 0.72 3.52 7.31
CA ALA A 108 1.40 4.01 6.11
C ALA A 108 2.62 3.15 5.85
N TYR A 109 2.88 2.89 4.58
CA TYR A 109 4.02 2.07 4.15
C TYR A 109 4.87 2.89 3.21
N LEU A 110 6.19 2.85 3.40
CA LEU A 110 7.15 3.59 2.59
C LEU A 110 8.22 2.66 2.05
N TYR A 111 8.34 2.62 0.73
CA TYR A 111 9.41 1.90 0.06
C TYR A 111 10.63 2.81 -0.05
N THR A 112 11.74 2.43 0.56
CA THR A 112 12.98 3.20 0.52
C THR A 112 14.18 2.26 0.63
N ASP A 113 15.22 2.51 -0.17
CA ASP A 113 16.44 1.70 -0.15
C ASP A 113 16.19 0.20 -0.32
N GLY A 114 15.22 -0.16 -1.17
CA GLY A 114 14.89 -1.55 -1.45
C GLY A 114 14.09 -2.24 -0.35
N LYS A 115 13.58 -1.50 0.62
CA LYS A 115 12.86 -2.06 1.77
C LYS A 115 11.57 -1.32 2.03
N TRP A 116 10.62 -2.03 2.62
CA TRP A 116 9.37 -1.44 3.09
C TRP A 116 9.47 -1.12 4.58
N LEU A 117 9.08 0.10 4.92
CA LEU A 117 8.90 0.55 6.29
C LEU A 117 7.41 0.78 6.54
N CYS A 118 6.99 0.69 7.79
CA CYS A 118 5.61 0.89 8.19
C CYS A 118 5.52 1.89 9.33
N ARG A 119 4.58 2.83 9.21
CA ARG A 119 4.23 3.76 10.29
C ARG A 119 2.93 3.27 10.90
N VAL A 120 2.97 2.99 12.20
CA VAL A 120 1.84 2.41 12.93
C VAL A 120 1.03 3.51 13.60
N GLY A 121 -0.27 3.53 13.32
CA GLY A 121 -1.20 4.45 13.98
C GLY A 121 -1.34 5.79 13.29
N ARG A 122 -2.38 6.52 13.68
CA ARG A 122 -2.77 7.78 13.05
C ARG A 122 -2.00 8.98 13.57
N SER A 123 -1.44 8.91 14.77
CA SER A 123 -0.77 10.06 15.39
C SER A 123 0.67 9.74 15.74
N GLY A 124 1.59 10.61 15.29
CA GLY A 124 2.95 10.70 15.80
C GLY A 124 3.89 9.51 15.65
N GLY A 125 3.54 8.54 14.83
CA GLY A 125 4.36 7.34 14.70
C GLY A 125 5.65 7.55 13.90
N LYS A 126 6.60 6.63 14.08
CA LYS A 126 7.80 6.55 13.27
C LYS A 126 7.63 5.45 12.24
N PHE A 127 8.38 5.55 11.14
CA PHE A 127 8.52 4.44 10.23
C PHE A 127 9.48 3.42 10.83
N VAL A 128 9.05 2.17 10.90
CA VAL A 128 9.84 1.06 11.42
C VAL A 128 9.81 -0.07 10.39
N PRO A 129 10.75 -1.04 10.45
CA PRO A 129 10.66 -2.21 9.58
C PRO A 129 9.30 -2.90 9.71
N VAL A 130 8.81 -3.50 8.64
CA VAL A 130 7.51 -4.18 8.66
C VAL A 130 7.43 -5.23 9.75
N GLU A 131 8.52 -5.98 9.98
CA GLU A 131 8.55 -7.00 11.04
C GLU A 131 8.24 -6.41 12.42
N GLU A 132 8.84 -5.26 12.73
CA GLU A 132 8.57 -4.57 13.98
C GLU A 132 7.13 -4.07 14.05
N ALA A 133 6.60 -3.56 12.93
CA ALA A 133 5.21 -3.11 12.88
C ALA A 133 4.24 -4.26 13.10
N VAL A 134 4.54 -5.46 12.59
CA VAL A 134 3.74 -6.66 12.83
C VAL A 134 3.72 -6.98 14.32
N GLU A 135 4.87 -6.93 14.98
CA GLU A 135 4.94 -7.19 16.43
C GLU A 135 4.12 -6.18 17.22
N ILE A 136 4.21 -4.91 16.88
CA ILE A 136 3.41 -3.86 17.55
C ILE A 136 1.92 -4.12 17.34
N TYR A 137 1.52 -4.44 16.11
CA TYR A 137 0.13 -4.73 15.80
C TYR A 137 -0.38 -5.94 16.60
N GLU A 138 0.39 -7.02 16.64
CA GLU A 138 0.00 -8.25 17.34
C GLU A 138 -0.16 -8.01 18.85
N ARG A 139 0.66 -7.14 19.43
CA ARG A 139 0.55 -6.81 20.87
C ARG A 139 -0.67 -5.97 21.19
N ARG A 140 -1.19 -5.22 20.22
CA ARG A 140 -2.33 -4.29 20.41
C ARG A 140 -3.68 -4.89 20.13
N ARG A 141 -3.73 -6.05 19.50
CA ARG A 141 -5.03 -6.63 19.18
C ARG A 141 -5.61 -7.54 20.27
#